data_de5bb506e1ea9388d09fd764a9aaaf79
#
_entry.id   de5bb506e1ea9388d09fd764a9aaaf79
#
_cell.length_a   1.000
_cell.length_b   1.000
_cell.length_c   1.000
_cell.angle_alpha   90.00
_cell.angle_beta   90.00
_cell.angle_gamma   90.00
#
_symmetry.space_group_name_H-M   'P 1'
#
loop_
_entity.id
_entity.type
_entity.pdbx_description
1 polymer ?
#
loop_
_entity_poly.entity_id
_entity_poly.type
_entity_poly.pdbx_seq_one_letter_code
_entity_poly.pdbx_strand_id
1 'polypeptide(L)'
;DFRSRIESYPLSALLTIVACAHFCGAPTGPSDLASFARRLTKAQRRALRIRRDKTGRYPAPSQPTFSRVLFSVNGKKVEEAILAFQTQVRGKLPIQDMVAIDGKQPKHSQGQHILNAVSLPSQHYLGSLPVDEKTNEIPVARDLIPNLDLQGRMVGLDALHTQTQTARQIVQEAGGDYLLTVKDNQKGIRETLQTLMTATPAAFSPSTHAGEYRSNP
;
A
#
# COMPACT_ATOMS: atom_id res chain seq x y z
N ASP A 1 21.31 9.03 1.70
CA ASP A 1 21.91 8.48 0.48
C ASP A 1 23.02 7.51 0.89
N PHE A 2 22.97 6.28 0.39
CA PHE A 2 23.93 5.20 0.70
C PHE A 2 25.22 5.29 -0.11
N ARG A 3 25.34 6.23 -1.03
CA ARG A 3 26.49 6.39 -1.93
C ARG A 3 27.56 7.23 -1.27
N SER A 4 28.81 6.77 -1.36
CA SER A 4 29.98 7.39 -0.71
C SER A 4 30.67 8.47 -1.54
N ARG A 5 30.32 8.61 -2.82
CA ARG A 5 30.95 9.55 -3.76
C ARG A 5 29.98 10.64 -4.20
N ILE A 6 30.49 11.80 -4.57
CA ILE A 6 29.71 12.86 -5.21
C ILE A 6 29.19 12.35 -6.55
N GLU A 7 27.89 12.11 -6.61
CA GLU A 7 27.21 11.54 -7.76
C GLU A 7 26.69 12.64 -8.69
N SER A 8 26.72 12.38 -10.00
CA SER A 8 26.15 13.28 -11.02
C SER A 8 24.63 13.43 -10.86
N TYR A 9 23.98 12.46 -10.22
CA TYR A 9 22.55 12.39 -10.04
C TYR A 9 22.22 12.30 -8.55
N PRO A 10 21.49 13.27 -7.97
CA PRO A 10 20.95 13.12 -6.61
C PRO A 10 20.05 11.89 -6.51
N LEU A 11 20.06 11.19 -5.37
CA LEU A 11 19.16 10.03 -5.16
C LEU A 11 17.70 10.43 -5.31
N SER A 12 17.33 11.60 -4.79
CA SER A 12 15.99 12.16 -4.95
C SER A 12 15.59 12.32 -6.43
N ALA A 13 16.51 12.74 -7.30
CA ALA A 13 16.23 12.84 -8.73
C ALA A 13 15.92 11.49 -9.35
N LEU A 14 16.70 10.46 -8.99
CA LEU A 14 16.51 9.10 -9.51
C LEU A 14 15.16 8.51 -9.04
N LEU A 15 14.85 8.65 -7.76
CA LEU A 15 13.57 8.19 -7.20
C LEU A 15 12.37 8.96 -7.77
N THR A 16 12.50 10.28 -7.97
CA THR A 16 11.48 11.08 -8.64
C THR A 16 11.25 10.62 -10.08
N ILE A 17 12.30 10.29 -10.82
CA ILE A 17 12.17 9.76 -12.20
C ILE A 17 11.43 8.42 -12.16
N VAL A 18 11.73 7.53 -11.21
CA VAL A 18 11.02 6.25 -11.03
C VAL A 18 9.53 6.50 -10.78
N ALA A 19 9.19 7.38 -9.83
CA ALA A 19 7.80 7.72 -9.51
C ALA A 19 7.07 8.33 -10.72
N CYS A 20 7.67 9.31 -11.39
CA CYS A 20 7.08 9.93 -12.58
C CYS A 20 6.88 8.94 -13.73
N ALA A 21 7.83 8.03 -13.96
CA ALA A 21 7.70 7.00 -14.98
C ALA A 21 6.50 6.08 -14.67
N HIS A 22 6.37 5.68 -13.41
CA HIS A 22 5.26 4.86 -12.95
C HIS A 22 3.90 5.55 -13.12
N PHE A 23 3.77 6.81 -12.69
CA PHE A 23 2.54 7.61 -12.88
C PHE A 23 2.19 7.85 -14.35
N CYS A 24 3.19 7.88 -15.24
CA CYS A 24 2.97 7.98 -16.68
C CYS A 24 2.64 6.63 -17.34
N GLY A 25 2.48 5.54 -16.58
CA GLY A 25 2.24 4.20 -17.10
C GLY A 25 3.41 3.62 -17.89
N ALA A 26 4.61 4.18 -17.74
CA ALA A 26 5.79 3.63 -18.39
C ALA A 26 6.25 2.35 -17.66
N PRO A 27 6.78 1.33 -18.39
CA PRO A 27 7.46 0.21 -17.75
C PRO A 27 8.56 0.70 -16.82
N THR A 28 8.81 -0.01 -15.72
CA THR A 28 9.70 0.45 -14.64
C THR A 28 10.98 -0.36 -14.51
N GLY A 29 11.32 -1.14 -15.54
CA GLY A 29 12.63 -1.76 -15.64
C GLY A 29 13.76 -0.72 -15.80
N PRO A 30 15.01 -1.03 -15.40
CA PRO A 30 16.11 -0.06 -15.47
C PRO A 30 16.35 0.53 -16.88
N SER A 31 16.11 -0.24 -17.93
CA SER A 31 16.18 0.21 -19.33
C SER A 31 15.11 1.21 -19.68
N ASP A 32 13.88 0.95 -19.21
CA ASP A 32 12.71 1.79 -19.46
C ASP A 32 12.82 3.11 -18.71
N LEU A 33 13.30 3.07 -17.48
CA LEU A 33 13.59 4.26 -16.68
C LEU A 33 14.66 5.14 -17.35
N ALA A 34 15.72 4.54 -17.90
CA ALA A 34 16.72 5.28 -18.67
C ALA A 34 16.14 5.90 -19.93
N SER A 35 15.24 5.19 -20.61
CA SER A 35 14.52 5.68 -21.80
C SER A 35 13.56 6.81 -21.44
N PHE A 36 12.84 6.71 -20.34
CA PHE A 36 12.00 7.78 -19.79
C PHE A 36 12.85 9.02 -19.45
N ALA A 37 13.96 8.84 -18.74
CA ALA A 37 14.86 9.91 -18.36
C ALA A 37 15.46 10.66 -19.57
N ARG A 38 15.73 9.96 -20.68
CA ARG A 38 16.19 10.60 -21.93
C ARG A 38 15.13 11.51 -22.55
N ARG A 39 13.85 11.25 -22.34
CA ARG A 39 12.74 12.09 -22.85
C ARG A 39 12.49 13.34 -22.01
N LEU A 40 13.02 13.42 -20.79
CA LEU A 40 12.90 14.62 -19.96
C LEU A 40 13.59 15.82 -20.64
N THR A 41 12.94 16.97 -20.60
CA THR A 41 13.48 18.24 -21.11
C THR A 41 14.66 18.72 -20.28
N LYS A 42 15.44 19.65 -20.83
CA LYS A 42 16.52 20.32 -20.11
C LYS A 42 16.04 21.00 -18.82
N ALA A 43 14.86 21.62 -18.87
CA ALA A 43 14.25 22.29 -17.72
C ALA A 43 13.91 21.29 -16.60
N GLN A 44 13.30 20.16 -16.95
CA GLN A 44 12.95 19.09 -15.99
C GLN A 44 14.22 18.50 -15.34
N ARG A 45 15.26 18.19 -16.13
CA ARG A 45 16.53 17.69 -15.59
C ARG A 45 17.20 18.70 -14.66
N ARG A 46 17.12 20.00 -14.97
CA ARG A 46 17.60 21.07 -14.10
C ARG A 46 16.79 21.13 -12.79
N ALA A 47 15.47 21.05 -12.86
CA ALA A 47 14.61 21.04 -11.69
C ALA A 47 14.91 19.86 -10.75
N LEU A 48 15.26 18.71 -11.32
CA LEU A 48 15.72 17.52 -10.58
C LEU A 48 17.13 17.68 -9.99
N ARG A 49 17.78 18.85 -10.14
CA ARG A 49 19.14 19.13 -9.64
C ARG A 49 20.22 18.17 -10.20
N ILE A 50 19.99 17.64 -11.40
CA ILE A 50 20.99 16.86 -12.12
C ILE A 50 22.16 17.81 -12.43
N ARG A 51 23.39 17.38 -12.16
CA ARG A 51 24.58 18.18 -12.40
C ARG A 51 24.88 18.27 -13.88
N ARG A 52 25.44 19.42 -14.30
CA ARG A 52 25.97 19.58 -15.66
C ARG A 52 27.20 18.73 -15.82
N ASP A 53 27.36 18.14 -16.98
CA ASP A 53 28.59 17.51 -17.40
C ASP A 53 29.64 18.56 -17.86
N LYS A 54 30.81 18.08 -18.24
CA LYS A 54 31.90 18.94 -18.74
C LYS A 54 31.56 19.73 -20.01
N THR A 55 30.50 19.31 -20.73
CA THR A 55 29.98 19.98 -21.93
C THR A 55 28.85 20.99 -21.62
N GLY A 56 28.52 21.19 -20.33
CA GLY A 56 27.47 22.09 -19.88
C GLY A 56 26.06 21.52 -20.05
N ARG A 57 25.92 20.25 -20.41
CA ARG A 57 24.63 19.55 -20.57
C ARG A 57 24.17 18.88 -19.27
N TYR A 58 22.88 18.67 -19.13
CA TYR A 58 22.30 17.86 -18.06
C TYR A 58 22.11 16.42 -18.58
N PRO A 59 23.04 15.49 -18.31
CA PRO A 59 22.96 14.13 -18.83
C PRO A 59 21.74 13.39 -18.26
N ALA A 60 21.17 12.46 -19.02
CA ALA A 60 20.16 11.56 -18.51
C ALA A 60 20.83 10.38 -17.77
N PRO A 61 20.26 9.93 -16.64
CA PRO A 61 20.75 8.71 -15.99
C PRO A 61 20.66 7.50 -16.92
N SER A 62 21.69 6.67 -16.88
CA SER A 62 21.78 5.45 -17.70
C SER A 62 21.10 4.25 -17.02
N GLN A 63 20.86 3.19 -17.79
CA GLN A 63 20.37 1.91 -17.27
C GLN A 63 21.22 1.37 -16.10
N PRO A 64 22.57 1.30 -16.17
CA PRO A 64 23.37 0.84 -15.03
C PRO A 64 23.23 1.72 -13.78
N THR A 65 22.93 3.01 -13.95
CA THR A 65 22.67 3.91 -12.82
C THR A 65 21.38 3.51 -12.09
N PHE A 66 20.30 3.28 -12.84
CA PHE A 66 19.03 2.81 -12.25
C PHE A 66 19.17 1.41 -11.66
N SER A 67 19.83 0.47 -12.35
CA SER A 67 20.05 -0.88 -11.82
C SER A 67 20.76 -0.84 -10.45
N ARG A 68 21.85 -0.08 -10.33
CA ARG A 68 22.58 0.05 -9.06
C ARG A 68 21.72 0.67 -7.96
N VAL A 69 20.96 1.71 -8.27
CA VAL A 69 20.11 2.38 -7.26
C VAL A 69 18.97 1.47 -6.81
N LEU A 70 18.24 0.87 -7.73
CA LEU A 70 17.11 -0.01 -7.40
C LEU A 70 17.55 -1.25 -6.60
N PHE A 71 18.74 -1.77 -6.89
CA PHE A 71 19.31 -2.90 -6.14
C PHE A 71 19.78 -2.51 -4.73
N SER A 72 20.28 -1.28 -4.54
CA SER A 72 20.91 -0.85 -3.30
C SER A 72 20.01 -0.01 -2.39
N VAL A 73 18.89 0.48 -2.89
CA VAL A 73 17.98 1.30 -2.09
C VAL A 73 17.31 0.45 -1.00
N ASN A 74 17.28 0.98 0.22
CA ASN A 74 16.56 0.34 1.31
C ASN A 74 15.06 0.61 1.16
N GLY A 75 14.29 -0.42 0.77
CA GLY A 75 12.84 -0.32 0.55
C GLY A 75 12.07 0.19 1.77
N LYS A 76 12.43 -0.27 2.97
CA LYS A 76 11.80 0.17 4.23
C LYS A 76 11.97 1.69 4.45
N LYS A 77 13.17 2.23 4.19
CA LYS A 77 13.40 3.69 4.28
C LYS A 77 12.64 4.49 3.22
N VAL A 78 12.44 3.92 2.05
CA VAL A 78 11.59 4.54 1.01
C VAL A 78 10.13 4.55 1.46
N GLU A 79 9.64 3.46 2.01
CA GLU A 79 8.30 3.36 2.57
C GLU A 79 8.08 4.36 3.71
N GLU A 80 8.98 4.43 4.67
CA GLU A 80 8.96 5.42 5.76
C GLU A 80 8.90 6.86 5.21
N ALA A 81 9.67 7.16 4.17
CA ALA A 81 9.65 8.47 3.53
C ALA A 81 8.32 8.75 2.80
N ILE A 82 7.72 7.76 2.16
CA ILE A 82 6.39 7.87 1.53
C ILE A 82 5.31 8.14 2.56
N LEU A 83 5.31 7.41 3.67
CA LEU A 83 4.36 7.58 4.77
C LEU A 83 4.48 8.98 5.40
N ALA A 84 5.70 9.42 5.67
CA ALA A 84 5.96 10.77 6.20
C ALA A 84 5.49 11.87 5.23
N PHE A 85 5.79 11.73 3.93
CA PHE A 85 5.33 12.66 2.91
C PHE A 85 3.80 12.68 2.80
N GLN A 86 3.16 11.52 2.79
CA GLN A 86 1.71 11.41 2.76
C GLN A 86 1.07 12.13 3.95
N THR A 87 1.59 11.93 5.16
CA THR A 87 1.11 12.61 6.38
C THR A 87 1.27 14.12 6.27
N GLN A 88 2.38 14.60 5.70
CA GLN A 88 2.62 16.04 5.50
C GLN A 88 1.64 16.66 4.49
N VAL A 89 1.31 15.95 3.41
CA VAL A 89 0.50 16.50 2.31
C VAL A 89 -1.00 16.31 2.54
N ARG A 90 -1.40 15.16 3.10
CA ARG A 90 -2.81 14.76 3.24
C ARG A 90 -3.32 14.85 4.69
N GLY A 91 -2.43 15.09 5.63
CA GLY A 91 -2.75 15.06 7.05
C GLY A 91 -2.77 13.65 7.66
N LYS A 92 -3.29 13.56 8.87
CA LYS A 92 -3.45 12.28 9.57
C LYS A 92 -4.57 11.45 8.95
N LEU A 93 -4.47 10.14 9.10
CA LEU A 93 -5.51 9.20 8.70
C LEU A 93 -6.82 9.52 9.43
N PRO A 94 -7.95 9.76 8.71
CA PRO A 94 -9.24 10.00 9.33
C PRO A 94 -9.69 8.79 10.15
N ILE A 95 -10.26 9.04 11.34
CA ILE A 95 -10.65 7.94 12.26
C ILE A 95 -11.79 7.10 11.70
N GLN A 96 -12.65 7.68 10.88
CA GLN A 96 -13.80 7.00 10.26
C GLN A 96 -13.41 6.12 9.07
N ASP A 97 -12.17 6.22 8.60
CA ASP A 97 -11.72 5.37 7.50
C ASP A 97 -11.59 3.92 7.95
N MET A 98 -12.09 3.01 7.12
CA MET A 98 -11.77 1.61 7.28
C MET A 98 -10.41 1.29 6.64
N VAL A 99 -9.75 0.29 7.14
CA VAL A 99 -8.50 -0.24 6.58
C VAL A 99 -8.80 -1.49 5.77
N ALA A 100 -8.45 -1.49 4.49
CA ALA A 100 -8.53 -2.67 3.64
C ALA A 100 -7.13 -3.29 3.49
N ILE A 101 -7.04 -4.60 3.75
CA ILE A 101 -5.80 -5.38 3.57
C ILE A 101 -6.06 -6.38 2.44
N ASP A 102 -5.26 -6.30 1.38
CA ASP A 102 -5.43 -7.12 0.17
C ASP A 102 -4.07 -7.46 -0.47
N GLY A 103 -3.96 -8.70 -0.95
CA GLY A 103 -2.78 -9.16 -1.68
C GLY A 103 -2.83 -8.78 -3.16
N LYS A 104 -1.70 -8.34 -3.68
CA LYS A 104 -1.55 -8.04 -5.10
C LYS A 104 -0.30 -8.70 -5.67
N GLN A 105 -0.48 -9.45 -6.73
CA GLN A 105 0.63 -9.91 -7.56
C GLN A 105 0.69 -9.03 -8.81
N PRO A 106 1.78 -8.23 -8.98
CA PRO A 106 1.91 -7.38 -10.15
C PRO A 106 1.89 -8.22 -11.43
N LYS A 107 0.94 -7.94 -12.32
CA LYS A 107 0.92 -8.54 -13.66
C LYS A 107 2.16 -8.09 -14.43
N HIS A 108 2.75 -8.97 -15.21
CA HIS A 108 3.92 -8.69 -16.07
C HIS A 108 5.25 -8.41 -15.36
N SER A 109 5.31 -8.52 -14.05
CA SER A 109 6.58 -8.61 -13.35
C SER A 109 6.74 -10.05 -12.84
N GLN A 110 7.93 -10.58 -12.85
CA GLN A 110 8.27 -11.71 -11.97
C GLN A 110 8.25 -11.23 -10.52
N GLY A 111 7.34 -10.25 -10.25
CA GLY A 111 7.24 -9.52 -9.03
C GLY A 111 6.69 -10.38 -7.93
N GLN A 112 7.31 -10.26 -6.79
CA GLN A 112 6.91 -10.85 -5.54
C GLN A 112 5.47 -10.43 -5.23
N HIS A 113 4.66 -11.37 -4.78
CA HIS A 113 3.35 -11.09 -4.23
C HIS A 113 3.50 -10.16 -3.02
N ILE A 114 2.68 -9.14 -2.93
CA ILE A 114 2.76 -8.11 -1.88
C ILE A 114 1.38 -7.96 -1.24
N LEU A 115 1.34 -8.05 0.08
CA LEU A 115 0.16 -7.70 0.87
C LEU A 115 0.22 -6.21 1.20
N ASN A 116 -0.86 -5.47 0.90
CA ASN A 116 -0.94 -4.04 1.09
C ASN A 116 -2.06 -3.68 2.05
N ALA A 117 -1.86 -2.62 2.83
CA ALA A 117 -2.87 -1.99 3.64
C ALA A 117 -3.15 -0.57 3.14
N VAL A 118 -4.41 -0.25 2.88
CA VAL A 118 -4.87 1.07 2.43
C VAL A 118 -6.12 1.47 3.18
N SER A 119 -6.32 2.76 3.41
CA SER A 119 -7.57 3.27 3.99
C SER A 119 -8.61 3.59 2.93
N LEU A 120 -9.87 3.53 3.31
CA LEU A 120 -11.01 3.88 2.47
C LEU A 120 -11.99 4.77 3.29
N PRO A 121 -12.53 5.86 2.73
CA PRO A 121 -12.39 6.30 1.34
C PRO A 121 -11.17 7.18 1.04
N SER A 122 -10.39 7.61 2.04
CA SER A 122 -9.33 8.60 1.85
C SER A 122 -8.12 8.09 1.08
N GLN A 123 -8.00 6.78 0.84
CA GLN A 123 -6.93 6.16 0.06
C GLN A 123 -5.51 6.48 0.58
N HIS A 124 -5.32 6.50 1.91
CA HIS A 124 -3.99 6.55 2.47
C HIS A 124 -3.34 5.17 2.36
N TYR A 125 -2.12 5.14 1.87
CA TYR A 125 -1.25 3.97 1.97
C TYR A 125 -0.79 3.83 3.42
N LEU A 126 -0.88 2.64 3.99
CA LEU A 126 -0.59 2.39 5.40
C LEU A 126 0.62 1.49 5.61
N GLY A 127 0.96 0.68 4.62
CA GLY A 127 2.10 -0.22 4.66
C GLY A 127 1.94 -1.40 3.73
N SER A 128 3.03 -2.12 3.52
CA SER A 128 3.03 -3.36 2.76
C SER A 128 4.08 -4.34 3.26
N LEU A 129 3.83 -5.64 3.05
CA LEU A 129 4.81 -6.69 3.27
C LEU A 129 4.86 -7.64 2.07
N PRO A 130 6.06 -8.11 1.69
CA PRO A 130 6.21 -9.13 0.67
C PRO A 130 5.68 -10.46 1.18
N VAL A 131 5.04 -11.22 0.31
CA VAL A 131 4.60 -12.59 0.56
C VAL A 131 5.54 -13.53 -0.19
N ASP A 132 6.27 -14.35 0.53
CA ASP A 132 7.19 -15.30 -0.09
C ASP A 132 6.41 -16.40 -0.83
N GLU A 133 6.98 -16.91 -1.92
CA GLU A 133 6.36 -17.97 -2.74
C GLU A 133 6.01 -19.25 -1.97
N LYS A 134 6.71 -19.50 -0.88
CA LYS A 134 6.50 -20.69 -0.01
C LYS A 134 5.52 -20.46 1.13
N THR A 135 5.06 -19.22 1.33
CA THR A 135 4.11 -18.85 2.37
C THR A 135 2.80 -18.39 1.75
N ASN A 136 1.73 -18.41 2.54
CA ASN A 136 0.46 -17.79 2.15
C ASN A 136 0.32 -16.39 2.80
N GLU A 137 -0.70 -15.67 2.43
CA GLU A 137 -0.94 -14.31 2.93
C GLU A 137 -1.31 -14.25 4.41
N ILE A 138 -1.81 -15.35 5.01
CA ILE A 138 -2.34 -15.37 6.38
C ILE A 138 -1.27 -14.99 7.41
N PRO A 139 -0.08 -15.62 7.44
CA PRO A 139 1.00 -15.21 8.35
C PRO A 139 1.44 -13.77 8.11
N VAL A 140 1.58 -13.38 6.83
CA VAL A 140 2.04 -12.03 6.45
C VAL A 140 1.04 -10.95 6.89
N ALA A 141 -0.26 -11.22 6.82
CA ALA A 141 -1.27 -10.30 7.35
C ALA A 141 -1.13 -10.11 8.87
N ARG A 142 -0.80 -11.20 9.58
CA ARG A 142 -0.56 -11.14 11.03
C ARG A 142 0.71 -10.37 11.40
N ASP A 143 1.72 -10.38 10.54
CA ASP A 143 2.92 -9.58 10.70
C ASP A 143 2.70 -8.11 10.32
N LEU A 144 1.77 -7.83 9.41
CA LEU A 144 1.43 -6.47 8.98
C LEU A 144 0.55 -5.74 10.01
N ILE A 145 -0.49 -6.41 10.54
CA ILE A 145 -1.48 -5.84 11.48
C ILE A 145 -0.85 -5.06 12.64
N PRO A 146 0.18 -5.57 13.35
CA PRO A 146 0.79 -4.85 14.48
C PRO A 146 1.50 -3.54 14.10
N ASN A 147 1.81 -3.36 12.82
CA ASN A 147 2.48 -2.14 12.33
C ASN A 147 1.49 -1.05 11.89
N LEU A 148 0.19 -1.32 11.97
CA LEU A 148 -0.88 -0.42 11.54
C LEU A 148 -1.56 0.24 12.74
N ASP A 149 -1.94 1.51 12.60
CA ASP A 149 -2.80 2.19 13.56
C ASP A 149 -4.26 1.79 13.32
N LEU A 150 -4.72 0.76 14.01
CA LEU A 150 -6.06 0.18 13.86
C LEU A 150 -7.01 0.54 15.00
N GLN A 151 -6.57 1.29 16.00
CA GLN A 151 -7.37 1.63 17.17
C GLN A 151 -8.70 2.31 16.77
N GLY A 152 -9.82 1.66 17.09
CA GLY A 152 -11.17 2.14 16.78
C GLY A 152 -11.53 2.16 15.29
N ARG A 153 -10.82 1.40 14.45
CA ARG A 153 -11.04 1.34 13.01
C ARG A 153 -11.61 -0.01 12.59
N MET A 154 -12.42 0.00 11.53
CA MET A 154 -12.87 -1.21 10.86
C MET A 154 -11.76 -1.73 9.92
N VAL A 155 -11.40 -3.01 10.03
CA VAL A 155 -10.43 -3.68 9.15
C VAL A 155 -11.15 -4.67 8.24
N GLY A 156 -11.06 -4.46 6.93
CA GLY A 156 -11.62 -5.36 5.92
C GLY A 156 -10.56 -6.30 5.35
N LEU A 157 -10.84 -7.59 5.34
CA LEU A 157 -10.02 -8.61 4.70
C LEU A 157 -10.90 -9.58 3.90
N ASP A 158 -10.28 -10.27 2.92
CA ASP A 158 -10.98 -11.27 2.13
C ASP A 158 -11.23 -12.58 2.91
N ALA A 159 -11.93 -13.52 2.27
CA ALA A 159 -12.31 -14.80 2.89
C ALA A 159 -11.12 -15.69 3.30
N LEU A 160 -9.94 -15.51 2.71
CA LEU A 160 -8.74 -16.26 3.08
C LEU A 160 -8.32 -15.97 4.53
N HIS A 161 -8.51 -14.71 4.93
CA HIS A 161 -8.14 -14.21 6.25
C HIS A 161 -9.22 -14.39 7.33
N THR A 162 -10.36 -15.03 7.01
CA THR A 162 -11.42 -15.35 7.97
C THR A 162 -10.98 -16.46 8.92
N GLN A 163 -10.13 -16.08 9.87
CA GLN A 163 -9.48 -16.95 10.86
C GLN A 163 -9.67 -16.37 12.25
N THR A 164 -9.96 -17.23 13.23
CA THR A 164 -10.12 -16.81 14.62
C THR A 164 -8.92 -16.02 15.15
N GLN A 165 -7.71 -16.43 14.79
CA GLN A 165 -6.49 -15.78 15.24
C GLN A 165 -6.33 -14.37 14.63
N THR A 166 -6.68 -14.18 13.36
CA THR A 166 -6.67 -12.85 12.71
C THR A 166 -7.70 -11.92 13.36
N ALA A 167 -8.91 -12.39 13.58
CA ALA A 167 -9.95 -11.62 14.26
C ALA A 167 -9.54 -11.22 15.69
N ARG A 168 -8.96 -12.16 16.45
CA ARG A 168 -8.45 -11.89 17.80
C ARG A 168 -7.36 -10.83 17.79
N GLN A 169 -6.41 -10.92 16.88
CA GLN A 169 -5.32 -9.96 16.78
C GLN A 169 -5.83 -8.55 16.47
N ILE A 170 -6.80 -8.41 15.55
CA ILE A 170 -7.39 -7.10 15.24
C ILE A 170 -8.10 -6.52 16.46
N VAL A 171 -8.93 -7.30 17.16
CA VAL A 171 -9.76 -6.79 18.25
C VAL A 171 -8.98 -6.64 19.55
N GLN A 172 -8.26 -7.70 19.96
CA GLN A 172 -7.66 -7.75 21.29
C GLN A 172 -6.29 -7.08 21.36
N GLU A 173 -5.51 -7.13 20.26
CA GLU A 173 -4.14 -6.63 20.25
C GLU A 173 -4.05 -5.25 19.59
N ALA A 174 -4.80 -5.03 18.49
CA ALA A 174 -4.75 -3.76 17.75
C ALA A 174 -5.90 -2.80 18.07
N GLY A 175 -6.90 -3.21 18.86
CA GLY A 175 -8.01 -2.37 19.30
C GLY A 175 -8.97 -1.91 18.19
N GLY A 176 -8.99 -2.63 17.08
CA GLY A 176 -9.87 -2.39 15.94
C GLY A 176 -11.09 -3.31 15.93
N ASP A 177 -11.95 -3.11 14.94
CA ASP A 177 -13.04 -4.02 14.58
C ASP A 177 -12.76 -4.68 13.23
N TYR A 178 -13.46 -5.75 12.87
CA TYR A 178 -13.23 -6.42 11.60
C TYR A 178 -14.49 -6.61 10.77
N LEU A 179 -14.30 -6.59 9.46
CA LEU A 179 -15.26 -7.04 8.45
C LEU A 179 -14.61 -8.16 7.63
N LEU A 180 -14.99 -9.42 7.92
CA LEU A 180 -14.43 -10.59 7.27
C LEU A 180 -15.46 -11.24 6.34
N THR A 181 -15.03 -11.55 5.13
CA THR A 181 -15.90 -12.25 4.16
C THR A 181 -15.93 -13.73 4.48
N VAL A 182 -17.12 -14.32 4.60
CA VAL A 182 -17.33 -15.76 4.79
C VAL A 182 -17.73 -16.40 3.47
N LYS A 183 -16.94 -17.36 3.00
CA LYS A 183 -17.19 -18.14 1.77
C LYS A 183 -17.19 -19.65 2.08
N ASP A 184 -17.21 -20.47 1.03
CA ASP A 184 -17.24 -21.92 1.13
C ASP A 184 -16.01 -22.57 1.79
N ASN A 185 -14.92 -21.83 1.90
CA ASN A 185 -13.73 -22.24 2.68
C ASN A 185 -14.00 -22.29 4.20
N GLN A 186 -15.13 -21.71 4.68
CA GLN A 186 -15.55 -21.64 6.07
C GLN A 186 -17.00 -22.16 6.23
N LYS A 187 -17.27 -23.39 5.78
CA LYS A 187 -18.62 -23.97 5.72
C LYS A 187 -19.39 -23.89 7.03
N GLY A 188 -18.78 -24.27 8.15
CA GLY A 188 -19.41 -24.26 9.46
C GLY A 188 -19.86 -22.86 9.89
N ILE A 189 -19.02 -21.84 9.71
CA ILE A 189 -19.37 -20.44 10.00
C ILE A 189 -20.49 -19.98 9.07
N ARG A 190 -20.40 -20.30 7.78
CA ARG A 190 -21.41 -19.93 6.79
C ARG A 190 -22.77 -20.53 7.12
N GLU A 191 -22.84 -21.82 7.43
CA GLU A 191 -24.06 -22.51 7.80
C GLU A 191 -24.68 -21.91 9.07
N THR A 192 -23.84 -21.65 10.09
CA THR A 192 -24.30 -20.99 11.33
C THR A 192 -24.89 -19.60 11.04
N LEU A 193 -24.21 -18.77 10.25
CA LEU A 193 -24.69 -17.45 9.87
C LEU A 193 -26.00 -17.54 9.07
N GLN A 194 -26.12 -18.45 8.12
CA GLN A 194 -27.34 -18.67 7.35
C GLN A 194 -28.51 -19.06 8.26
N THR A 195 -28.27 -19.96 9.22
CA THR A 195 -29.28 -20.38 10.20
C THR A 195 -29.73 -19.21 11.08
N LEU A 196 -28.81 -18.41 11.58
CA LEU A 196 -29.11 -17.22 12.38
C LEU A 196 -29.91 -16.19 11.57
N MET A 197 -29.55 -15.92 10.34
CA MET A 197 -30.23 -14.97 9.47
C MET A 197 -31.65 -15.44 9.10
N THR A 198 -31.87 -16.74 8.95
CA THR A 198 -33.23 -17.31 8.69
C THR A 198 -34.07 -17.37 9.94
N ALA A 199 -33.49 -17.62 11.11
CA ALA A 199 -34.20 -17.68 12.39
C ALA A 199 -34.64 -16.30 12.91
N THR A 200 -33.94 -15.21 12.54
CA THR A 200 -34.22 -13.86 13.03
C THR A 200 -34.14 -12.81 11.92
N PRO A 201 -34.95 -12.90 10.85
CA PRO A 201 -34.77 -12.01 9.68
C PRO A 201 -35.04 -10.54 9.98
N ALA A 202 -35.86 -10.20 10.96
CA ALA A 202 -36.23 -8.82 11.29
C ALA A 202 -35.20 -8.10 12.19
N ALA A 203 -34.41 -8.83 12.98
CA ALA A 203 -33.49 -8.23 13.96
C ALA A 203 -32.18 -7.73 13.35
N PHE A 204 -31.82 -8.22 12.16
CA PHE A 204 -30.57 -7.86 11.47
C PHE A 204 -30.76 -7.04 10.19
N SER A 205 -31.96 -6.54 9.94
CA SER A 205 -32.22 -5.68 8.78
C SER A 205 -31.77 -4.24 9.09
N PRO A 206 -30.78 -3.68 8.36
CA PRO A 206 -30.38 -2.27 8.55
C PRO A 206 -31.53 -1.28 8.32
N SER A 207 -32.57 -1.68 7.58
CA SER A 207 -33.73 -0.85 7.28
C SER A 207 -34.67 -0.64 8.46
N THR A 208 -34.62 -1.46 9.53
CA THR A 208 -35.48 -1.29 10.71
C THR A 208 -34.96 -0.24 11.70
N HIS A 209 -33.73 0.22 11.58
CA HIS A 209 -33.16 1.27 12.45
C HIS A 209 -33.05 2.63 11.80
N ALA A 210 -33.43 2.81 10.53
CA ALA A 210 -33.39 4.09 9.81
C ALA A 210 -34.51 5.08 10.25
N GLY A 211 -35.34 4.76 11.25
CA GLY A 211 -36.52 5.54 11.62
C GLY A 211 -36.34 6.56 12.76
N GLU A 212 -35.20 6.66 13.43
CA GLU A 212 -35.08 7.51 14.62
C GLU A 212 -33.86 8.45 14.64
N TYR A 213 -33.50 9.03 13.51
CA TYR A 213 -32.74 10.28 13.52
C TYR A 213 -33.76 11.45 13.58
N ARG A 214 -34.31 11.71 14.73
CA ARG A 214 -34.95 12.99 14.99
C ARG A 214 -33.86 14.05 15.11
N SER A 215 -33.82 14.92 14.12
CA SER A 215 -33.18 16.23 14.25
C SER A 215 -33.81 16.97 15.42
N ASN A 216 -33.05 17.20 16.46
CA ASN A 216 -33.40 18.21 17.46
C ASN A 216 -32.93 19.57 16.97
N PRO A 217 -33.68 20.62 17.23
CA PRO A 217 -33.52 21.98 16.69
C PRO A 217 -32.26 22.70 17.16
#